data_7d4e9b29c85560d19d32a582e1a199a5
#
_entry.id   7d4e9b29c85560d19d32a582e1a199a5
#
_cell.length_a   1.000
_cell.length_b   1.000
_cell.length_c   1.000
_cell.angle_alpha   90.00
_cell.angle_beta   90.00
_cell.angle_gamma   90.00
#
_symmetry.space_group_name_H-M   'P 1'
#
loop_
_entity.id
_entity.type
_entity.pdbx_description
1 polymer ?
#
loop_
_entity_poly.entity_id
_entity_poly.type
_entity_poly.pdbx_seq_one_letter_code
_entity_poly.pdbx_strand_id
1 'polypeptide(L)'
;MSTPPVPASVALEPVLPSADAAELAALEAQLLARENELNALKLDLQDLQSRHLTEIGPLYRDLAEIENELIDLEIRAGLRPPPEDDADGVDGDDPAGTEQDTAACDDRGGASADALKRVFRDVAKNIHPDLAMNDAARLRRHSLMAEANRAYAERDADRLLLILHRWQRSSDAVVGDDDESRELRVRRRRTEVEEQLAAIDAEFIELRNSAIARLKDKIDDTRRKGWDLFAEMVAQVKSDIARARARLVAVRQMVGVRTER
;
A
#
# COMPACT_ATOMS: atom_id res chain seq x y z
N MET A 1 51.42 -58.33 -3.22
CA MET A 1 51.04 -56.92 -3.12
C MET A 1 49.50 -56.86 -3.08
N SER A 2 48.96 -56.78 -1.85
CA SER A 2 47.50 -56.77 -1.64
C SER A 2 47.07 -55.32 -1.53
N THR A 3 46.15 -54.91 -2.37
CA THR A 3 45.49 -53.62 -2.31
C THR A 3 44.48 -53.57 -1.13
N PRO A 4 44.47 -52.51 -0.32
CA PRO A 4 43.49 -52.37 0.76
C PRO A 4 42.09 -52.09 0.21
N PRO A 5 41.02 -52.53 0.91
CA PRO A 5 39.66 -52.27 0.48
C PRO A 5 39.30 -50.76 0.64
N VAL A 6 38.63 -50.21 -0.39
CA VAL A 6 38.06 -48.86 -0.38
C VAL A 6 36.93 -48.82 0.65
N PRO A 7 36.92 -47.85 1.59
CA PRO A 7 35.81 -47.73 2.54
C PRO A 7 34.52 -47.44 1.80
N ALA A 8 33.49 -48.21 2.12
CA ALA A 8 32.12 -48.03 1.64
C ALA A 8 31.65 -46.58 1.94
N SER A 9 31.25 -45.88 0.92
CA SER A 9 30.56 -44.57 1.02
C SER A 9 29.37 -44.73 1.94
N VAL A 10 29.43 -44.12 3.11
CA VAL A 10 28.28 -43.99 3.98
C VAL A 10 27.28 -43.09 3.27
N ALA A 11 26.25 -43.71 2.69
CA ALA A 11 25.12 -42.99 2.17
C ALA A 11 24.50 -42.25 3.37
N LEU A 12 24.59 -40.91 3.37
CA LEU A 12 23.83 -40.05 4.26
C LEU A 12 22.36 -40.31 3.98
N GLU A 13 21.69 -41.05 4.87
CA GLU A 13 20.23 -41.17 4.83
C GLU A 13 19.66 -39.75 4.88
N PRO A 14 18.68 -39.40 4.03
CA PRO A 14 18.01 -38.11 4.11
C PRO A 14 17.32 -38.03 5.48
N VAL A 15 17.78 -37.13 6.33
CA VAL A 15 17.13 -36.83 7.60
C VAL A 15 15.76 -36.26 7.24
N LEU A 16 14.71 -37.04 7.43
CA LEU A 16 13.35 -36.59 7.24
C LEU A 16 13.12 -35.38 8.18
N PRO A 17 12.58 -34.27 7.64
CA PRO A 17 12.30 -33.10 8.47
C PRO A 17 11.37 -33.50 9.61
N SER A 18 11.54 -32.91 10.79
CA SER A 18 10.60 -33.09 11.88
C SER A 18 9.18 -32.69 11.43
N ALA A 19 8.14 -33.26 12.03
CA ALA A 19 6.76 -32.92 11.69
C ALA A 19 6.53 -31.40 11.69
N ASP A 20 7.10 -30.70 12.67
CA ASP A 20 7.01 -29.24 12.81
C ASP A 20 7.72 -28.50 11.67
N ALA A 21 8.85 -29.01 11.17
CA ALA A 21 9.55 -28.43 10.03
C ALA A 21 8.77 -28.62 8.72
N ALA A 22 8.09 -29.77 8.57
CA ALA A 22 7.22 -30.00 7.40
C ALA A 22 5.98 -29.10 7.43
N GLU A 23 5.39 -28.91 8.60
CA GLU A 23 4.26 -27.99 8.79
C GLU A 23 4.65 -26.54 8.51
N LEU A 24 5.80 -26.09 9.02
CA LEU A 24 6.34 -24.77 8.72
C LEU A 24 6.55 -24.56 7.23
N ALA A 25 7.14 -25.54 6.53
CA ALA A 25 7.36 -25.43 5.08
C ALA A 25 6.03 -25.32 4.32
N ALA A 26 4.97 -26.01 4.77
CA ALA A 26 3.64 -25.89 4.18
C ALA A 26 3.04 -24.48 4.40
N LEU A 27 3.20 -23.92 5.61
CA LEU A 27 2.74 -22.56 5.91
C LEU A 27 3.52 -21.51 5.12
N GLU A 28 4.83 -21.65 4.94
CA GLU A 28 5.63 -20.76 4.11
C GLU A 28 5.23 -20.83 2.62
N ALA A 29 4.93 -22.02 2.12
CA ALA A 29 4.39 -22.17 0.77
C ALA A 29 3.01 -21.50 0.62
N GLN A 30 2.16 -21.63 1.63
CA GLN A 30 0.86 -20.93 1.68
C GLN A 30 1.03 -19.41 1.71
N LEU A 31 1.97 -18.90 2.52
CA LEU A 31 2.28 -17.47 2.59
C LEU A 31 2.67 -16.93 1.20
N LEU A 32 3.61 -17.60 0.53
CA LEU A 32 4.05 -17.20 -0.82
C LEU A 32 2.90 -17.21 -1.83
N ALA A 33 2.03 -18.21 -1.77
CA ALA A 33 0.86 -18.27 -2.65
C ALA A 33 -0.09 -17.09 -2.37
N ARG A 34 -0.35 -16.78 -1.11
CA ARG A 34 -1.23 -15.66 -0.72
C ARG A 34 -0.64 -14.29 -1.07
N GLU A 35 0.68 -14.10 -0.91
CA GLU A 35 1.37 -12.89 -1.35
C GLU A 35 1.22 -12.67 -2.86
N ASN A 36 1.39 -13.73 -3.65
CA ASN A 36 1.21 -13.67 -5.10
C ASN A 36 -0.23 -13.34 -5.50
N GLU A 37 -1.22 -13.94 -4.84
CA GLU A 37 -2.64 -13.63 -5.07
C GLU A 37 -2.95 -12.16 -4.72
N LEU A 38 -2.44 -11.65 -3.59
CA LEU A 38 -2.61 -10.27 -3.17
C LEU A 38 -2.00 -9.29 -4.18
N ASN A 39 -0.77 -9.58 -4.63
CA ASN A 39 -0.08 -8.77 -5.62
C ASN A 39 -0.84 -8.76 -6.96
N ALA A 40 -1.35 -9.91 -7.41
CA ALA A 40 -2.15 -9.99 -8.61
C ALA A 40 -3.44 -9.15 -8.50
N LEU A 41 -4.13 -9.22 -7.36
CA LEU A 41 -5.31 -8.38 -7.11
C LEU A 41 -4.97 -6.88 -7.13
N LYS A 42 -3.87 -6.47 -6.47
CA LYS A 42 -3.40 -5.08 -6.47
C LYS A 42 -3.13 -4.57 -7.89
N LEU A 43 -2.45 -5.36 -8.72
CA LEU A 43 -2.16 -5.02 -10.11
C LEU A 43 -3.44 -4.89 -10.94
N ASP A 44 -4.37 -5.81 -10.80
CA ASP A 44 -5.66 -5.77 -11.50
C ASP A 44 -6.47 -4.52 -11.15
N LEU A 45 -6.52 -4.16 -9.86
CA LEU A 45 -7.22 -2.96 -9.40
C LEU A 45 -6.53 -1.69 -9.87
N GLN A 46 -5.20 -1.66 -9.86
CA GLN A 46 -4.40 -0.53 -10.34
C GLN A 46 -4.59 -0.33 -11.86
N ASP A 47 -4.62 -1.41 -12.65
CA ASP A 47 -4.90 -1.33 -14.09
C ASP A 47 -6.28 -0.73 -14.36
N LEU A 48 -7.31 -1.23 -13.67
CA LEU A 48 -8.67 -0.71 -13.81
C LEU A 48 -8.75 0.77 -13.40
N GLN A 49 -8.08 1.15 -12.30
CA GLN A 49 -8.04 2.54 -11.85
C GLN A 49 -7.34 3.44 -12.88
N SER A 50 -6.23 2.99 -13.43
CA SER A 50 -5.48 3.71 -14.46
C SER A 50 -6.31 3.90 -15.72
N ARG A 51 -7.00 2.85 -16.17
CA ARG A 51 -7.93 2.92 -17.30
C ARG A 51 -9.08 3.89 -17.03
N HIS A 52 -9.69 3.82 -15.85
CA HIS A 52 -10.77 4.75 -15.46
C HIS A 52 -10.31 6.21 -15.50
N LEU A 53 -9.13 6.49 -14.93
CA LEU A 53 -8.56 7.84 -14.93
C LEU A 53 -8.20 8.35 -16.32
N THR A 54 -7.71 7.46 -17.19
CA THR A 54 -7.25 7.82 -18.54
C THR A 54 -8.40 7.92 -19.54
N GLU A 55 -9.39 7.03 -19.48
CA GLU A 55 -10.46 6.96 -20.49
C GLU A 55 -11.70 7.76 -20.05
N ILE A 56 -12.06 7.76 -18.78
CA ILE A 56 -13.28 8.40 -18.27
C ILE A 56 -13.00 9.76 -17.61
N GLY A 57 -11.87 9.88 -16.91
CA GLY A 57 -11.49 11.12 -16.20
C GLY A 57 -11.52 12.38 -17.07
N PRO A 58 -10.92 12.39 -18.28
CA PRO A 58 -10.99 13.53 -19.19
C PRO A 58 -12.43 13.88 -19.60
N LEU A 59 -13.28 12.87 -19.84
CA LEU A 59 -14.67 13.08 -20.23
C LEU A 59 -15.48 13.76 -19.12
N TYR A 60 -15.27 13.38 -17.87
CA TYR A 60 -15.91 14.06 -16.74
C TYR A 60 -15.43 15.49 -16.58
N ARG A 61 -14.15 15.77 -16.86
CA ARG A 61 -13.62 17.15 -16.87
C ARG A 61 -14.27 17.98 -17.95
N ASP A 62 -14.34 17.46 -19.18
CA ASP A 62 -15.01 18.13 -20.30
C ASP A 62 -16.49 18.40 -19.98
N LEU A 63 -17.17 17.45 -19.35
CA LEU A 63 -18.56 17.60 -18.94
C LEU A 63 -18.70 18.74 -17.91
N ALA A 64 -17.87 18.72 -16.87
CA ALA A 64 -17.87 19.72 -15.81
C ALA A 64 -17.56 21.13 -16.35
N GLU A 65 -16.62 21.28 -17.30
CA GLU A 65 -16.32 22.55 -17.94
C GLU A 65 -17.54 23.11 -18.69
N ILE A 66 -18.26 22.27 -19.46
CA ILE A 66 -19.46 22.65 -20.20
C ILE A 66 -20.62 23.01 -19.25
N GLU A 67 -20.80 22.24 -18.20
CA GLU A 67 -21.83 22.48 -17.18
C GLU A 67 -21.57 23.78 -16.41
N ASN A 68 -20.32 24.06 -16.05
CA ASN A 68 -19.95 25.33 -15.42
C ASN A 68 -20.21 26.53 -16.36
N GLU A 69 -19.83 26.41 -17.63
CA GLU A 69 -20.12 27.45 -18.62
C GLU A 69 -21.62 27.67 -18.81
N LEU A 70 -22.41 26.60 -18.81
CA LEU A 70 -23.87 26.64 -18.88
C LEU A 70 -24.47 27.37 -17.66
N ILE A 71 -24.01 27.04 -16.46
CA ILE A 71 -24.43 27.69 -15.21
C ILE A 71 -24.14 29.20 -15.26
N ASP A 72 -22.93 29.58 -15.65
CA ASP A 72 -22.52 30.98 -15.77
C ASP A 72 -23.41 31.76 -16.75
N LEU A 73 -23.74 31.16 -17.89
CA LEU A 73 -24.61 31.78 -18.88
C LEU A 73 -26.08 31.89 -18.38
N GLU A 74 -26.58 30.87 -17.72
CA GLU A 74 -27.92 30.86 -17.15
C GLU A 74 -28.06 31.93 -16.05
N ILE A 75 -27.03 32.13 -15.21
CA ILE A 75 -27.00 33.19 -14.19
C ILE A 75 -26.99 34.56 -14.87
N ARG A 76 -26.09 34.79 -15.84
CA ARG A 76 -26.03 36.08 -16.58
C ARG A 76 -27.32 36.40 -17.34
N ALA A 77 -28.00 35.39 -17.81
CA ALA A 77 -29.29 35.53 -18.51
C ALA A 77 -30.49 35.73 -17.56
N GLY A 78 -30.29 35.62 -16.25
CA GLY A 78 -31.37 35.65 -15.25
C GLY A 78 -32.30 34.44 -15.30
N LEU A 79 -31.83 33.34 -15.87
CA LEU A 79 -32.55 32.06 -15.95
C LEU A 79 -32.33 31.20 -14.72
N ARG A 80 -31.28 31.49 -13.94
CA ARG A 80 -30.93 30.81 -12.69
C ARG A 80 -30.50 31.84 -11.64
N PRO A 81 -30.93 31.70 -10.38
CA PRO A 81 -30.39 32.54 -9.31
C PRO A 81 -28.87 32.25 -9.15
N PRO A 82 -28.07 33.27 -8.79
CA PRO A 82 -26.70 33.04 -8.39
C PRO A 82 -26.65 32.06 -7.20
N PRO A 83 -25.57 31.28 -7.03
CA PRO A 83 -25.41 30.48 -5.83
C PRO A 83 -25.55 31.41 -4.62
N GLU A 84 -26.38 31.02 -3.66
CA GLU A 84 -26.41 31.70 -2.36
C GLU A 84 -24.97 31.48 -1.81
N ASP A 85 -24.30 32.59 -1.51
CA ASP A 85 -23.04 32.51 -0.75
C ASP A 85 -23.45 32.00 0.62
N ASP A 86 -23.39 30.69 0.81
CA ASP A 86 -23.36 30.05 2.11
C ASP A 86 -22.09 30.51 2.80
N ALA A 87 -22.17 31.75 3.33
CA ALA A 87 -21.16 32.31 4.21
C ALA A 87 -21.23 31.67 5.61
N ASP A 88 -21.52 30.38 5.64
CA ASP A 88 -21.28 29.57 6.83
C ASP A 88 -19.87 28.97 6.70
N GLY A 89 -18.99 29.63 7.47
CA GLY A 89 -17.58 29.36 7.57
C GLY A 89 -17.23 27.87 7.63
N VAL A 90 -16.76 27.37 6.51
CA VAL A 90 -15.72 26.38 6.60
C VAL A 90 -14.46 27.18 6.94
N ASP A 91 -14.15 27.25 8.23
CA ASP A 91 -12.81 27.56 8.69
C ASP A 91 -11.88 26.67 7.90
N GLY A 92 -11.35 27.22 6.82
CA GLY A 92 -10.23 26.64 6.10
C GLY A 92 -9.07 26.62 7.08
N ASP A 93 -8.87 25.49 7.69
CA ASP A 93 -7.60 25.13 8.31
C ASP A 93 -6.59 25.07 7.17
N ASP A 94 -6.05 26.24 6.85
CA ASP A 94 -4.95 26.45 5.91
C ASP A 94 -3.66 26.09 6.66
N PRO A 95 -3.00 24.95 6.40
CA PRO A 95 -1.72 24.64 7.00
C PRO A 95 -0.59 25.25 6.16
N ALA A 96 -0.67 26.53 5.85
CA ALA A 96 0.42 27.28 5.24
C ALA A 96 0.89 28.40 6.20
N GLY A 97 1.43 27.99 7.32
CA GLY A 97 2.19 28.80 8.24
C GLY A 97 3.58 28.23 8.43
N THR A 98 4.40 28.30 7.40
CA THR A 98 5.85 28.12 7.54
C THR A 98 6.41 29.37 8.24
N GLU A 99 6.29 29.48 9.53
CA GLU A 99 7.13 30.36 10.30
C GLU A 99 8.32 29.56 10.83
N GLN A 100 9.44 29.78 10.18
CA GLN A 100 10.76 29.54 10.73
C GLN A 100 10.92 30.38 11.99
N ASP A 101 10.63 29.81 13.16
CA ASP A 101 11.14 30.29 14.39
C ASP A 101 12.46 29.59 14.70
N THR A 102 13.53 30.23 14.25
CA THR A 102 14.88 30.07 14.81
C THR A 102 14.91 30.80 16.14
N ALA A 103 14.73 30.10 17.24
CA ALA A 103 15.40 30.41 18.50
C ALA A 103 14.84 29.54 19.64
N ALA A 104 15.64 28.67 20.12
CA ALA A 104 15.96 28.38 21.50
C ALA A 104 16.58 26.99 21.55
N CYS A 105 17.88 26.96 21.61
CA CYS A 105 18.66 25.81 22.04
C CYS A 105 18.18 25.45 23.45
N ASP A 106 17.24 24.53 23.54
CA ASP A 106 16.90 23.91 24.82
C ASP A 106 17.84 22.71 24.99
N ASP A 107 18.65 22.77 26.02
CA ASP A 107 19.69 21.80 26.42
C ASP A 107 19.14 20.37 26.71
N ARG A 108 17.84 20.14 26.44
CA ARG A 108 17.18 18.83 26.44
C ARG A 108 17.39 18.03 25.15
N GLY A 109 17.84 18.66 24.08
CA GLY A 109 18.06 18.01 22.79
C GLY A 109 19.27 17.07 22.78
N GLY A 110 20.30 17.34 23.61
CA GLY A 110 21.51 16.50 23.69
C GLY A 110 21.25 15.14 24.32
N ALA A 111 20.55 15.10 25.44
CA ALA A 111 20.22 13.83 26.12
C ALA A 111 19.29 12.93 25.30
N SER A 112 18.32 13.52 24.58
CA SER A 112 17.42 12.82 23.68
C SER A 112 18.14 12.28 22.44
N ALA A 113 19.05 13.06 21.84
CA ALA A 113 19.82 12.62 20.67
C ALA A 113 20.81 11.50 21.02
N ASP A 114 21.43 11.55 22.20
CA ASP A 114 22.33 10.49 22.68
C ASP A 114 21.57 9.20 23.04
N ALA A 115 20.38 9.33 23.61
CA ALA A 115 19.48 8.19 23.83
C ALA A 115 19.07 7.53 22.52
N LEU A 116 18.65 8.31 21.52
CA LEU A 116 18.32 7.81 20.18
C LEU A 116 19.52 7.09 19.53
N LYS A 117 20.72 7.67 19.61
CA LYS A 117 21.94 7.04 19.11
C LYS A 117 22.27 5.71 19.82
N ARG A 118 21.99 5.61 21.13
CA ARG A 118 22.19 4.37 21.88
C ARG A 118 21.23 3.29 21.39
N VAL A 119 19.93 3.61 21.33
CA VAL A 119 18.91 2.67 20.83
C VAL A 119 19.22 2.24 19.40
N PHE A 120 19.59 3.16 18.51
CA PHE A 120 19.97 2.81 17.15
C PHE A 120 21.18 1.87 17.08
N ARG A 121 22.24 2.12 17.88
CA ARG A 121 23.40 1.22 17.95
C ARG A 121 23.05 -0.16 18.45
N ASP A 122 22.16 -0.25 19.44
CA ASP A 122 21.69 -1.52 19.97
C ASP A 122 20.88 -2.27 18.93
N VAL A 123 20.00 -1.59 18.20
CA VAL A 123 19.27 -2.16 17.06
C VAL A 123 20.26 -2.66 16.00
N ALA A 124 21.14 -1.79 15.50
CA ALA A 124 22.10 -2.10 14.44
C ALA A 124 23.00 -3.28 14.80
N LYS A 125 23.46 -3.38 16.05
CA LYS A 125 24.29 -4.48 16.52
C LYS A 125 23.55 -5.83 16.48
N ASN A 126 22.26 -5.83 16.76
CA ASN A 126 21.48 -7.06 16.80
C ASN A 126 21.02 -7.51 15.40
N ILE A 127 20.66 -6.56 14.52
CA ILE A 127 20.09 -6.86 13.21
C ILE A 127 21.08 -6.79 12.05
N HIS A 128 22.40 -6.70 12.32
CA HIS A 128 23.39 -6.55 11.27
C HIS A 128 23.34 -7.71 10.26
N PRO A 129 23.32 -7.43 8.94
CA PRO A 129 23.23 -8.47 7.91
C PRO A 129 24.34 -9.51 7.95
N ASP A 130 25.56 -9.12 8.40
CA ASP A 130 26.71 -10.00 8.50
C ASP A 130 26.56 -11.12 9.54
N LEU A 131 25.59 -10.97 10.46
CA LEU A 131 25.28 -11.98 11.47
C LEU A 131 24.28 -13.02 10.96
N ALA A 132 23.89 -12.95 9.70
CA ALA A 132 22.90 -13.87 9.12
C ALA A 132 23.50 -15.26 8.87
N MET A 133 22.78 -16.31 9.24
CA MET A 133 23.20 -17.71 9.02
C MET A 133 22.94 -18.19 7.58
N ASN A 134 22.05 -17.54 6.84
CA ASN A 134 21.69 -17.87 5.46
C ASN A 134 21.23 -16.62 4.69
N ASP A 135 21.08 -16.76 3.37
CA ASP A 135 20.70 -15.64 2.49
C ASP A 135 19.32 -15.08 2.77
N ALA A 136 18.36 -15.93 3.14
CA ALA A 136 17.01 -15.48 3.49
C ALA A 136 17.03 -14.64 4.79
N ALA A 137 17.76 -15.07 5.81
CA ALA A 137 17.96 -14.27 7.02
C ALA A 137 18.71 -12.96 6.73
N ARG A 138 19.67 -12.98 5.80
CA ARG A 138 20.38 -11.76 5.38
C ARG A 138 19.45 -10.74 4.74
N LEU A 139 18.55 -11.17 3.86
CA LEU A 139 17.56 -10.30 3.23
C LEU A 139 16.60 -9.69 4.27
N ARG A 140 16.10 -10.49 5.21
CA ARG A 140 15.23 -9.97 6.29
C ARG A 140 15.95 -8.94 7.16
N ARG A 141 17.20 -9.21 7.57
CA ARG A 141 18.04 -8.27 8.34
C ARG A 141 18.33 -6.99 7.56
N HIS A 142 18.55 -7.09 6.24
CA HIS A 142 18.72 -5.93 5.36
C HIS A 142 17.48 -5.04 5.36
N SER A 143 16.31 -5.63 5.25
CA SER A 143 15.02 -4.91 5.30
C SER A 143 14.82 -4.20 6.65
N LEU A 144 15.06 -4.91 7.76
CA LEU A 144 14.98 -4.32 9.10
C LEU A 144 15.99 -3.19 9.33
N MET A 145 17.21 -3.34 8.79
CA MET A 145 18.25 -2.31 8.89
C MET A 145 17.85 -1.05 8.10
N ALA A 146 17.24 -1.20 6.91
CA ALA A 146 16.71 -0.10 6.13
C ALA A 146 15.58 0.63 6.88
N GLU A 147 14.69 -0.13 7.55
CA GLU A 147 13.64 0.45 8.40
C GLU A 147 14.22 1.20 9.60
N ALA A 148 15.21 0.62 10.28
CA ALA A 148 15.89 1.26 11.41
C ALA A 148 16.62 2.55 11.00
N ASN A 149 17.28 2.57 9.83
CA ASN A 149 17.92 3.77 9.31
C ASN A 149 16.90 4.89 9.05
N ARG A 150 15.72 4.55 8.51
CA ARG A 150 14.64 5.51 8.28
C ARG A 150 14.11 6.06 9.60
N ALA A 151 13.78 5.20 10.56
CA ALA A 151 13.32 5.60 11.87
C ALA A 151 14.35 6.50 12.60
N TYR A 152 15.64 6.21 12.44
CA TYR A 152 16.71 7.05 12.98
C TYR A 152 16.77 8.44 12.31
N ALA A 153 16.63 8.50 10.97
CA ALA A 153 16.60 9.75 10.23
C ALA A 153 15.38 10.62 10.61
N GLU A 154 14.24 9.98 10.85
CA GLU A 154 12.98 10.60 11.30
C GLU A 154 12.99 10.94 12.80
N ARG A 155 14.07 10.59 13.54
CA ARG A 155 14.22 10.72 15.00
C ARG A 155 13.12 10.01 15.81
N ASP A 156 12.58 8.94 15.27
CA ASP A 156 11.51 8.14 15.87
C ASP A 156 12.10 7.04 16.76
N ALA A 157 12.26 7.37 18.06
CA ALA A 157 12.79 6.44 19.05
C ALA A 157 11.82 5.27 19.33
N ASP A 158 10.51 5.52 19.30
CA ASP A 158 9.49 4.51 19.56
C ASP A 158 9.49 3.44 18.46
N ARG A 159 9.65 3.87 17.23
CA ARG A 159 9.79 2.97 16.08
C ARG A 159 11.06 2.12 16.16
N LEU A 160 12.19 2.70 16.59
CA LEU A 160 13.42 1.94 16.82
C LEU A 160 13.25 0.89 17.91
N LEU A 161 12.59 1.23 19.02
CA LEU A 161 12.28 0.30 20.10
C LEU A 161 11.32 -0.82 19.61
N LEU A 162 10.33 -0.48 18.80
CA LEU A 162 9.43 -1.46 18.19
C LEU A 162 10.18 -2.46 17.29
N ILE A 163 11.13 -1.98 16.47
CA ILE A 163 12.01 -2.82 15.65
C ILE A 163 12.82 -3.77 16.53
N LEU A 164 13.40 -3.25 17.62
CA LEU A 164 14.18 -4.07 18.55
C LEU A 164 13.32 -5.15 19.22
N HIS A 165 12.14 -4.80 19.70
CA HIS A 165 11.20 -5.75 20.29
C HIS A 165 10.73 -6.81 19.30
N ARG A 166 10.44 -6.42 18.05
CA ARG A 166 10.09 -7.37 16.98
C ARG A 166 11.26 -8.32 16.72
N TRP A 167 12.48 -7.78 16.62
CA TRP A 167 13.68 -8.57 16.45
C TRP A 167 13.89 -9.59 17.56
N GLN A 168 13.80 -9.19 18.84
CA GLN A 168 14.01 -10.08 19.99
C GLN A 168 13.05 -11.27 20.02
N ARG A 169 11.87 -11.12 19.44
CA ARG A 169 10.88 -12.20 19.31
C ARG A 169 11.02 -13.02 18.03
N SER A 170 11.81 -12.53 17.07
CA SER A 170 11.98 -13.20 15.78
C SER A 170 12.73 -14.53 15.91
N SER A 171 12.53 -15.38 14.92
CA SER A 171 13.25 -16.64 14.75
C SER A 171 14.74 -16.42 14.55
N ASP A 172 15.10 -15.32 13.87
CA ASP A 172 16.49 -14.95 13.55
C ASP A 172 17.28 -14.43 14.76
N ALA A 173 16.63 -14.15 15.90
CA ALA A 173 17.26 -13.71 17.14
C ALA A 173 17.68 -14.88 18.05
N VAL A 174 17.24 -16.10 17.75
CA VAL A 174 17.60 -17.28 18.53
C VAL A 174 19.02 -17.69 18.24
N VAL A 175 19.87 -17.66 19.27
CA VAL A 175 21.29 -18.03 19.21
C VAL A 175 21.45 -19.45 19.75
N GLY A 176 22.28 -20.28 19.10
CA GLY A 176 22.56 -21.67 19.48
C GLY A 176 22.25 -22.65 18.35
N ASP A 177 22.91 -23.83 18.39
CA ASP A 177 22.74 -24.89 17.39
C ASP A 177 22.23 -26.22 18.03
N ASP A 178 21.89 -26.15 19.31
CA ASP A 178 21.29 -27.25 20.05
C ASP A 178 19.83 -27.48 19.60
N ASP A 179 19.29 -28.63 19.94
CA ASP A 179 17.95 -29.04 19.51
C ASP A 179 16.87 -28.12 20.06
N GLU A 180 17.03 -27.62 21.28
CA GLU A 180 16.12 -26.68 21.91
C GLU A 180 16.07 -25.34 21.14
N SER A 181 17.24 -24.81 20.74
CA SER A 181 17.34 -23.58 19.94
C SER A 181 16.74 -23.76 18.55
N ARG A 182 16.89 -24.94 17.92
CA ARG A 182 16.26 -25.26 16.63
C ARG A 182 14.74 -25.31 16.75
N GLU A 183 14.22 -26.00 17.76
CA GLU A 183 12.78 -26.06 18.01
C GLU A 183 12.18 -24.67 18.28
N LEU A 184 12.87 -23.85 19.09
CA LEU A 184 12.44 -22.49 19.38
C LEU A 184 12.42 -21.63 18.12
N ARG A 185 13.41 -21.76 17.21
CA ARG A 185 13.41 -21.06 15.90
C ARG A 185 12.22 -21.47 15.04
N VAL A 186 11.93 -22.77 14.93
CA VAL A 186 10.79 -23.27 14.16
C VAL A 186 9.48 -22.71 14.72
N ARG A 187 9.30 -22.77 16.04
CA ARG A 187 8.11 -22.25 16.71
C ARG A 187 7.91 -20.75 16.49
N ARG A 188 8.97 -19.94 16.66
CA ARG A 188 8.90 -18.51 16.42
C ARG A 188 8.62 -18.19 14.95
N ARG A 189 9.29 -18.91 14.03
CA ARG A 189 9.08 -18.71 12.59
C ARG A 189 7.65 -19.05 12.18
N ARG A 190 7.08 -20.10 12.74
CA ARG A 190 5.68 -20.45 12.54
C ARG A 190 4.75 -19.30 12.96
N THR A 191 4.93 -18.75 14.16
CA THR A 191 4.13 -17.60 14.63
C THR A 191 4.28 -16.39 13.69
N GLU A 192 5.50 -16.07 13.24
CA GLU A 192 5.73 -14.99 12.28
C GLU A 192 4.96 -15.19 10.96
N VAL A 193 4.97 -16.43 10.43
CA VAL A 193 4.27 -16.75 9.18
C VAL A 193 2.74 -16.69 9.38
N GLU A 194 2.24 -17.18 10.50
CA GLU A 194 0.81 -17.09 10.86
C GLU A 194 0.35 -15.62 10.99
N GLU A 195 1.15 -14.75 11.63
CA GLU A 195 0.89 -13.32 11.74
C GLU A 195 0.90 -12.63 10.35
N GLN A 196 1.85 -13.00 9.48
CA GLN A 196 1.91 -12.47 8.11
C GLN A 196 0.70 -12.91 7.26
N LEU A 197 0.28 -14.17 7.37
CA LEU A 197 -0.92 -14.67 6.69
C LEU A 197 -2.17 -13.89 7.15
N ALA A 198 -2.31 -13.68 8.47
CA ALA A 198 -3.43 -12.91 9.00
C ALA A 198 -3.44 -11.46 8.50
N ALA A 199 -2.26 -10.83 8.41
CA ALA A 199 -2.13 -9.48 7.87
C ALA A 199 -2.52 -9.40 6.39
N ILE A 200 -2.08 -10.39 5.58
CA ILE A 200 -2.45 -10.49 4.16
C ILE A 200 -3.96 -10.69 4.02
N ASP A 201 -4.57 -11.57 4.82
CA ASP A 201 -6.01 -11.80 4.76
C ASP A 201 -6.80 -10.54 5.15
N ALA A 202 -6.34 -9.77 6.12
CA ALA A 202 -6.94 -8.47 6.47
C ALA A 202 -6.84 -7.48 5.29
N GLU A 203 -5.67 -7.37 4.65
CA GLU A 203 -5.48 -6.51 3.48
C GLU A 203 -6.35 -6.95 2.29
N PHE A 204 -6.53 -8.26 2.08
CA PHE A 204 -7.46 -8.77 1.08
C PHE A 204 -8.90 -8.30 1.32
N ILE A 205 -9.35 -8.33 2.57
CA ILE A 205 -10.69 -7.89 2.95
C ILE A 205 -10.85 -6.39 2.64
N GLU A 206 -9.88 -5.57 3.01
CA GLU A 206 -9.90 -4.14 2.75
C GLU A 206 -9.94 -3.83 1.25
N LEU A 207 -9.07 -4.46 0.46
CA LEU A 207 -9.03 -4.27 -0.99
C LEU A 207 -10.32 -4.70 -1.67
N ARG A 208 -10.91 -5.84 -1.30
CA ARG A 208 -12.18 -6.32 -1.85
C ARG A 208 -13.35 -5.43 -1.49
N ASN A 209 -13.31 -4.76 -0.34
CA ASN A 209 -14.33 -3.82 0.09
C ASN A 209 -14.16 -2.42 -0.54
N SER A 210 -13.08 -2.17 -1.26
CA SER A 210 -12.85 -0.89 -1.93
C SER A 210 -13.85 -0.62 -3.05
N ALA A 211 -14.08 0.66 -3.37
CA ALA A 211 -14.99 1.05 -4.45
C ALA A 211 -14.54 0.51 -5.82
N ILE A 212 -13.22 0.49 -6.06
CA ILE A 212 -12.65 0.00 -7.32
C ILE A 212 -12.79 -1.51 -7.47
N ALA A 213 -12.67 -2.28 -6.38
CA ALA A 213 -12.89 -3.72 -6.40
C ALA A 213 -14.38 -4.04 -6.71
N ARG A 214 -15.31 -3.33 -6.08
CA ARG A 214 -16.74 -3.48 -6.38
C ARG A 214 -17.08 -3.11 -7.83
N LEU A 215 -16.40 -2.11 -8.39
CA LEU A 215 -16.54 -1.77 -9.80
C LEU A 215 -15.99 -2.89 -10.70
N LYS A 216 -14.82 -3.44 -10.36
CA LYS A 216 -14.24 -4.59 -11.07
C LYS A 216 -15.17 -5.77 -11.09
N ASP A 217 -15.74 -6.16 -9.96
CA ASP A 217 -16.69 -7.28 -9.86
C ASP A 217 -17.90 -7.07 -10.78
N LYS A 218 -18.45 -5.83 -10.82
CA LYS A 218 -19.56 -5.49 -11.73
C LYS A 218 -19.15 -5.60 -13.20
N ILE A 219 -17.96 -5.11 -13.55
CA ILE A 219 -17.43 -5.21 -14.93
C ILE A 219 -17.26 -6.68 -15.32
N ASP A 220 -16.67 -7.50 -14.44
CA ASP A 220 -16.45 -8.91 -14.69
C ASP A 220 -17.77 -9.69 -14.80
N ASP A 221 -18.75 -9.38 -13.98
CA ASP A 221 -20.10 -9.98 -14.05
C ASP A 221 -20.86 -9.63 -15.34
N THR A 222 -20.78 -8.36 -15.75
CA THR A 222 -21.43 -7.94 -17.01
C THR A 222 -20.72 -8.52 -18.23
N ARG A 223 -19.39 -8.61 -18.19
CA ARG A 223 -18.61 -9.26 -19.26
C ARG A 223 -18.96 -10.73 -19.43
N ARG A 224 -19.19 -11.47 -18.34
CA ARG A 224 -19.69 -12.88 -18.40
C ARG A 224 -21.06 -12.99 -19.06
N LYS A 225 -21.88 -11.93 -18.98
CA LYS A 225 -23.19 -11.83 -19.61
C LYS A 225 -23.12 -11.32 -21.06
N GLY A 226 -21.92 -11.06 -21.59
CA GLY A 226 -21.70 -10.54 -22.93
C GLY A 226 -21.79 -9.02 -23.04
N TRP A 227 -21.75 -8.30 -21.94
CA TRP A 227 -21.83 -6.83 -21.87
C TRP A 227 -20.53 -6.20 -21.42
N ASP A 228 -20.12 -5.11 -22.08
CA ASP A 228 -18.99 -4.31 -21.69
C ASP A 228 -19.47 -3.06 -20.92
N LEU A 229 -19.59 -3.20 -19.61
CA LEU A 229 -20.00 -2.11 -18.71
C LEU A 229 -19.07 -0.90 -18.80
N PHE A 230 -17.77 -1.13 -18.99
CA PHE A 230 -16.82 -0.04 -19.06
C PHE A 230 -17.02 0.81 -20.33
N ALA A 231 -17.21 0.15 -21.48
CA ALA A 231 -17.53 0.82 -22.73
C ALA A 231 -18.88 1.58 -22.64
N GLU A 232 -19.87 1.02 -21.94
CA GLU A 232 -21.16 1.68 -21.70
C GLU A 232 -21.01 2.92 -20.82
N MET A 233 -20.22 2.87 -19.76
CA MET A 233 -19.91 4.05 -18.93
C MET A 233 -19.29 5.17 -19.77
N VAL A 234 -18.33 4.85 -20.64
CA VAL A 234 -17.72 5.82 -21.57
C VAL A 234 -18.75 6.40 -22.52
N ALA A 235 -19.62 5.55 -23.11
CA ALA A 235 -20.66 6.00 -24.04
C ALA A 235 -21.68 6.90 -23.34
N GLN A 236 -22.06 6.59 -22.10
CA GLN A 236 -22.98 7.39 -21.32
C GLN A 236 -22.44 8.80 -21.07
N VAL A 237 -21.19 8.92 -20.60
CA VAL A 237 -20.58 10.24 -20.35
C VAL A 237 -20.46 11.04 -21.66
N LYS A 238 -20.10 10.41 -22.77
CA LYS A 238 -20.09 11.08 -24.10
C LYS A 238 -21.48 11.58 -24.49
N SER A 239 -22.54 10.81 -24.22
CA SER A 239 -23.92 11.23 -24.45
C SER A 239 -24.30 12.44 -23.59
N ASP A 240 -23.86 12.44 -22.32
CA ASP A 240 -24.11 13.55 -21.40
C ASP A 240 -23.40 14.82 -21.87
N ILE A 241 -22.15 14.71 -22.32
CA ILE A 241 -21.42 15.82 -22.94
C ILE A 241 -22.17 16.36 -24.15
N ALA A 242 -22.67 15.48 -25.04
CA ALA A 242 -23.41 15.93 -26.22
C ALA A 242 -24.70 16.67 -25.83
N ARG A 243 -25.42 16.18 -24.81
CA ARG A 243 -26.63 16.85 -24.29
C ARG A 243 -26.29 18.22 -23.67
N ALA A 244 -25.25 18.28 -22.86
CA ALA A 244 -24.81 19.54 -22.25
C ALA A 244 -24.38 20.57 -23.30
N ARG A 245 -23.65 20.15 -24.32
CA ARG A 245 -23.28 21.05 -25.46
C ARG A 245 -24.48 21.56 -26.23
N ALA A 246 -25.47 20.71 -26.52
CA ALA A 246 -26.69 21.12 -27.19
C ALA A 246 -27.46 22.15 -26.38
N ARG A 247 -27.56 21.95 -25.06
CA ARG A 247 -28.20 22.90 -24.14
C ARG A 247 -27.43 24.24 -24.10
N LEU A 248 -26.09 24.19 -24.05
CA LEU A 248 -25.25 25.37 -24.07
C LEU A 248 -25.49 26.22 -25.32
N VAL A 249 -25.56 25.60 -26.50
CA VAL A 249 -25.88 26.27 -27.77
C VAL A 249 -27.26 26.93 -27.74
N ALA A 250 -28.26 26.23 -27.24
CA ALA A 250 -29.62 26.74 -27.12
C ALA A 250 -29.71 27.97 -26.19
N VAL A 251 -29.04 27.92 -25.04
CA VAL A 251 -28.99 29.07 -24.11
C VAL A 251 -28.23 30.24 -24.72
N ARG A 252 -27.10 30.02 -25.39
CA ARG A 252 -26.37 31.09 -26.10
C ARG A 252 -27.24 31.78 -27.15
N GLN A 253 -28.01 31.05 -27.93
CA GLN A 253 -28.95 31.61 -28.92
C GLN A 253 -30.07 32.45 -28.26
N MET A 254 -30.65 31.97 -27.15
CA MET A 254 -31.66 32.72 -26.42
C MET A 254 -31.14 34.01 -25.82
N VAL A 255 -29.92 34.00 -25.30
CA VAL A 255 -29.24 35.19 -24.75
C VAL A 255 -28.89 36.19 -25.85
N GLY A 256 -28.33 35.72 -26.99
CA GLY A 256 -27.99 36.57 -28.15
C GLY A 256 -29.20 37.32 -28.74
N VAL A 257 -30.32 36.65 -28.88
CA VAL A 257 -31.60 37.29 -29.33
C VAL A 257 -32.13 38.33 -28.33
N ARG A 258 -31.81 38.20 -27.04
CA ARG A 258 -32.25 39.12 -25.99
C ARG A 258 -31.39 40.41 -25.90
N THR A 259 -30.16 40.38 -26.37
CA THR A 259 -29.24 41.51 -26.38
C THR A 259 -29.41 42.40 -27.66
N GLU A 260 -30.07 41.89 -28.71
CA GLU A 260 -30.34 42.63 -29.93
C GLU A 260 -31.71 43.36 -29.95
N ARG A 261 -32.49 43.30 -28.87
CA ARG A 261 -33.76 44.02 -28.66
C ARG A 261 -33.62 45.09 -27.57
#